data_86e0a550b5dfbcd3a35e6f2a06af7f9b
#
_entry.id   86e0a550b5dfbcd3a35e6f2a06af7f9b
#
_cell.length_a   1.000
_cell.length_b   1.000
_cell.length_c   1.000
_cell.angle_alpha   90.00
_cell.angle_beta   90.00
_cell.angle_gamma   90.00
#
_symmetry.space_group_name_H-M   'P 1'
#
loop_
_entity.id
_entity.type
_entity.pdbx_description
1 polymer ?
#
loop_
_entity_poly.entity_id
_entity_poly.type
_entity_poly.pdbx_seq_one_letter_code
_entity_poly.pdbx_strand_id
1 'polypeptide(L)'
;MMTKNDRPRVALVIGSGSVKCAAALGLMKVLEREHIDVDMVVGCSGGAIYASLIALGWPVQRAIDTTLKMWTRDVTAKRNTRAILQLALPWIFKFDESFGLINDRMINRRFRDGFEGATFAQTRIPLFVTATDLYNGEQVVISEGV
;
A
#
# COMPACT_ATOMS: atom_id res chain seq x y z
N MET A 1 20.05 -5.28 31.51
CA MET A 1 19.81 -5.50 30.07
C MET A 1 18.33 -5.88 29.93
N MET A 2 17.48 -4.98 29.39
CA MET A 2 16.05 -5.27 29.25
C MET A 2 15.90 -6.42 28.24
N THR A 3 15.12 -7.40 28.58
CA THR A 3 14.81 -8.50 27.65
C THR A 3 13.88 -7.98 26.54
N LYS A 4 13.83 -8.66 25.41
CA LYS A 4 12.94 -8.29 24.28
C LYS A 4 11.46 -8.21 24.70
N ASN A 5 11.11 -8.81 25.84
CA ASN A 5 9.75 -8.83 26.41
C ASN A 5 9.41 -7.60 27.28
N ASP A 6 10.40 -6.83 27.72
CA ASP A 6 10.20 -5.71 28.67
C ASP A 6 10.10 -4.33 28.00
N ARG A 7 10.33 -4.24 26.67
CA ARG A 7 10.20 -2.99 25.95
C ARG A 7 8.75 -2.72 25.52
N PRO A 8 8.33 -1.45 25.42
CA PRO A 8 7.06 -1.11 24.79
C PRO A 8 6.98 -1.64 23.36
N ARG A 9 5.83 -2.19 22.97
CA ARG A 9 5.57 -2.60 21.60
C ARG A 9 5.19 -1.40 20.75
N VAL A 10 5.77 -1.31 19.56
CA VAL A 10 5.56 -0.22 18.63
C VAL A 10 4.74 -0.70 17.42
N ALA A 11 3.57 -0.12 17.22
CA ALA A 11 2.76 -0.32 16.03
C ALA A 11 2.87 0.92 15.13
N LEU A 12 3.21 0.71 13.87
CA LEU A 12 3.22 1.77 12.86
C LEU A 12 1.92 1.71 12.05
N VAL A 13 1.09 2.74 12.18
CA VAL A 13 -0.18 2.86 11.45
C VAL A 13 -0.04 3.92 10.36
N ILE A 14 -0.21 3.51 9.10
CA ILE A 14 -0.07 4.36 7.92
C ILE A 14 -1.46 4.55 7.30
N GLY A 15 -2.03 5.74 7.47
CA GLY A 15 -3.33 6.10 6.95
C GLY A 15 -3.35 6.25 5.42
N SER A 16 -4.52 6.62 4.89
CA SER A 16 -4.66 6.90 3.46
C SER A 16 -3.97 8.22 3.09
N GLY A 17 -3.45 8.31 1.86
CA GLY A 17 -2.75 9.52 1.40
C GLY A 17 -1.99 9.34 0.08
N SER A 18 -2.24 8.24 -0.65
CA SER A 18 -1.56 7.94 -1.91
C SER A 18 -0.04 8.02 -1.77
N VAL A 19 0.65 8.71 -2.69
CA VAL A 19 2.12 8.84 -2.70
C VAL A 19 2.66 9.54 -1.44
N LYS A 20 1.86 10.38 -0.76
CA LYS A 20 2.28 11.08 0.46
C LYS A 20 2.64 10.11 1.59
N CYS A 21 2.06 8.92 1.60
CA CYS A 21 2.36 7.87 2.58
C CYS A 21 3.83 7.39 2.50
N ALA A 22 4.57 7.74 1.43
CA ALA A 22 6.02 7.51 1.34
C ALA A 22 6.81 8.14 2.49
N ALA A 23 6.25 9.16 3.16
CA ALA A 23 6.83 9.73 4.39
C ALA A 23 7.10 8.68 5.47
N ALA A 24 6.32 7.58 5.49
CA ALA A 24 6.56 6.46 6.40
C ALA A 24 7.94 5.81 6.22
N LEU A 25 8.48 5.77 4.99
CA LEU A 25 9.84 5.28 4.74
C LEU A 25 10.89 6.21 5.34
N GLY A 26 10.64 7.52 5.33
CA GLY A 26 11.48 8.50 6.03
C GLY A 26 11.46 8.30 7.55
N LEU A 27 10.28 8.03 8.12
CA LEU A 27 10.14 7.69 9.53
C LEU A 27 10.90 6.40 9.86
N MET A 28 10.79 5.35 9.03
CA MET A 28 11.54 4.10 9.23
C MET A 28 13.05 4.32 9.28
N LYS A 29 13.61 5.22 8.45
CA LYS A 29 15.04 5.59 8.54
C LYS A 29 15.42 6.12 9.93
N VAL A 30 14.53 6.91 10.53
CA VAL A 30 14.77 7.45 11.88
C VAL A 30 14.66 6.34 12.91
N LEU A 31 13.63 5.50 12.85
CA LEU A 31 13.42 4.39 13.79
C LEU A 31 14.61 3.40 13.74
N GLU A 32 15.09 3.06 12.54
CA GLU A 32 16.27 2.20 12.37
C GLU A 32 17.52 2.85 12.99
N ARG A 33 17.76 4.15 12.76
CA ARG A 33 18.88 4.88 13.33
C ARG A 33 18.85 4.94 14.86
N GLU A 34 17.65 5.11 15.42
CA GLU A 34 17.44 5.17 16.87
C GLU A 34 17.26 3.77 17.52
N HIS A 35 17.46 2.70 16.74
CA HIS A 35 17.31 1.31 17.17
C HIS A 35 15.93 1.00 17.78
N ILE A 36 14.89 1.61 17.24
CA ILE A 36 13.49 1.36 17.61
C ILE A 36 12.88 0.34 16.65
N ASP A 37 12.64 -0.86 17.16
CA ASP A 37 11.98 -1.91 16.39
C ASP A 37 10.48 -1.64 16.28
N VAL A 38 9.93 -1.87 15.08
CA VAL A 38 8.49 -1.89 14.83
C VAL A 38 7.99 -3.33 14.96
N ASP A 39 6.97 -3.55 15.79
CA ASP A 39 6.43 -4.87 16.08
C ASP A 39 5.22 -5.22 15.23
N MET A 40 4.54 -4.23 14.63
CA MET A 40 3.35 -4.42 13.82
C MET A 40 3.19 -3.23 12.86
N VAL A 41 2.68 -3.49 11.68
CA VAL A 41 2.38 -2.44 10.69
C VAL A 41 0.93 -2.56 10.24
N VAL A 42 0.23 -1.43 10.19
CA VAL A 42 -1.14 -1.34 9.68
C VAL A 42 -1.17 -0.34 8.53
N GLY A 43 -1.83 -0.71 7.42
CA GLY A 43 -1.93 0.16 6.25
C GLY A 43 -3.37 0.33 5.75
N CYS A 44 -3.70 1.56 5.33
CA CYS A 44 -4.98 1.89 4.70
C CYS A 44 -4.74 2.58 3.36
N SER A 45 -5.39 2.10 2.27
CA SER A 45 -5.27 2.68 0.92
C SER A 45 -3.80 2.80 0.46
N GLY A 46 -3.33 3.99 0.07
CA GLY A 46 -1.92 4.23 -0.24
C GLY A 46 -0.96 3.85 0.89
N GLY A 47 -1.40 3.94 2.15
CA GLY A 47 -0.62 3.48 3.30
C GLY A 47 -0.35 1.97 3.31
N ALA A 48 -1.26 1.16 2.74
CA ALA A 48 -1.08 -0.28 2.65
C ALA A 48 0.17 -0.66 1.83
N ILE A 49 0.47 0.09 0.77
CA ILE A 49 1.64 -0.15 -0.08
C ILE A 49 2.94 -0.01 0.73
N TYR A 50 3.05 1.07 1.50
CA TYR A 50 4.25 1.35 2.30
C TYR A 50 4.32 0.46 3.53
N ALA A 51 3.17 0.16 4.15
CA ALA A 51 3.07 -0.82 5.22
C ALA A 51 3.60 -2.19 4.78
N SER A 52 3.23 -2.63 3.58
CA SER A 52 3.69 -3.90 3.01
C SER A 52 5.20 -3.90 2.74
N LEU A 53 5.75 -2.82 2.17
CA LEU A 53 7.21 -2.70 1.94
C LEU A 53 7.99 -2.76 3.28
N ILE A 54 7.47 -2.13 4.32
CA ILE A 54 8.06 -2.15 5.66
C ILE A 54 7.93 -3.55 6.27
N ALA A 55 6.74 -4.15 6.17
CA ALA A 55 6.47 -5.47 6.77
C ALA A 55 7.31 -6.59 6.14
N LEU A 56 7.68 -6.50 4.85
CA LEU A 56 8.61 -7.41 4.21
C LEU A 56 10.03 -7.33 4.80
N GLY A 57 10.31 -6.34 5.64
CA GLY A 57 11.62 -6.17 6.27
C GLY A 57 12.74 -5.87 5.28
N TRP A 58 12.40 -5.24 4.16
CA TRP A 58 13.41 -4.80 3.21
C TRP A 58 14.19 -3.60 3.77
N PRO A 59 15.47 -3.47 3.44
CA PRO A 59 16.21 -2.25 3.75
C PRO A 59 15.44 -1.03 3.25
N VAL A 60 15.36 0.03 4.06
CA VAL A 60 14.55 1.22 3.72
C VAL A 60 14.95 1.81 2.37
N GLN A 61 16.23 1.77 2.01
CA GLN A 61 16.66 2.26 0.70
C GLN A 61 16.06 1.45 -0.45
N ARG A 62 15.98 0.11 -0.33
CA ARG A 62 15.30 -0.74 -1.31
C ARG A 62 13.81 -0.40 -1.44
N ALA A 63 13.14 -0.16 -0.32
CA ALA A 63 11.74 0.23 -0.31
C ALA A 63 11.53 1.60 -1.02
N ILE A 64 12.44 2.56 -0.83
CA ILE A 64 12.44 3.84 -1.54
C ILE A 64 12.62 3.63 -3.04
N ASP A 65 13.62 2.88 -3.45
CA ASP A 65 13.93 2.62 -4.88
C ASP A 65 12.77 1.91 -5.58
N THR A 66 12.13 0.95 -4.89
CA THR A 66 10.93 0.26 -5.36
C THR A 66 9.76 1.24 -5.53
N THR A 67 9.55 2.11 -4.55
CA THR A 67 8.52 3.16 -4.61
C THR A 67 8.70 4.06 -5.83
N LEU A 68 9.92 4.52 -6.10
CA LEU A 68 10.23 5.37 -7.26
C LEU A 68 9.96 4.66 -8.60
N LYS A 69 10.16 3.34 -8.66
CA LYS A 69 9.84 2.52 -9.84
C LYS A 69 8.33 2.29 -10.01
N MET A 70 7.58 2.17 -8.91
CA MET A 70 6.12 1.99 -8.94
C MET A 70 5.40 3.28 -9.37
N TRP A 71 5.81 4.44 -8.86
CA TRP A 71 5.15 5.73 -9.06
C TRP A 71 5.83 6.57 -10.13
N THR A 72 5.75 6.12 -11.38
CA THR A 72 6.25 6.88 -12.53
C THR A 72 5.14 7.75 -13.13
N ARG A 73 5.53 8.79 -13.90
CA ARG A 73 4.58 9.73 -14.52
C ARG A 73 3.54 9.06 -15.42
N ASP A 74 3.90 7.99 -16.09
CA ASP A 74 3.01 7.23 -16.97
C ASP A 74 1.88 6.52 -16.21
N VAL A 75 2.10 6.16 -14.93
CA VAL A 75 1.06 5.57 -14.06
C VAL A 75 0.03 6.63 -13.65
N THR A 76 0.51 7.85 -13.35
CA THR A 76 -0.35 8.93 -12.83
C THR A 76 -0.96 9.80 -13.94
N ALA A 77 -0.37 9.87 -15.11
CA ALA A 77 -0.79 10.75 -16.20
C ALA A 77 -1.80 10.13 -17.17
N LYS A 78 -1.83 8.80 -17.33
CA LYS A 78 -2.78 8.14 -18.23
C LYS A 78 -4.17 8.09 -17.62
N ARG A 79 -5.00 9.04 -17.99
CA ARG A 79 -6.43 9.03 -17.69
C ARG A 79 -7.15 8.00 -18.55
N ASN A 80 -8.12 7.31 -17.97
CA ASN A 80 -9.01 6.45 -18.72
C ASN A 80 -10.02 7.32 -19.49
N THR A 81 -9.77 7.55 -20.79
CA THR A 81 -10.64 8.37 -21.65
C THR A 81 -12.05 7.80 -21.75
N ARG A 82 -12.22 6.46 -21.70
CA ARG A 82 -13.52 5.81 -21.66
C ARG A 82 -14.29 6.18 -20.40
N ALA A 83 -13.64 6.20 -19.24
CA ALA A 83 -14.28 6.61 -17.99
C ALA A 83 -14.71 8.09 -18.03
N ILE A 84 -13.93 8.96 -18.67
CA ILE A 84 -14.31 10.37 -18.85
C ILE A 84 -15.55 10.47 -19.74
N LEU A 85 -15.63 9.68 -20.83
CA LEU A 85 -16.82 9.61 -21.69
C LEU A 85 -18.03 9.05 -20.96
N GLN A 86 -17.87 8.03 -20.11
CA GLN A 86 -18.95 7.49 -19.26
C GLN A 86 -19.49 8.54 -18.29
N LEU A 87 -18.62 9.38 -17.71
CA LEU A 87 -19.04 10.49 -16.86
C LEU A 87 -19.75 11.61 -17.61
N ALA A 88 -19.27 11.95 -18.83
CA ALA A 88 -19.84 13.04 -19.62
C ALA A 88 -21.17 12.68 -20.29
N LEU A 89 -21.32 11.41 -20.72
CA LEU A 89 -22.47 10.92 -21.50
C LEU A 89 -22.98 9.58 -20.93
N PRO A 90 -23.48 9.57 -19.69
CA PRO A 90 -23.85 8.32 -19.00
C PRO A 90 -25.01 7.55 -19.68
N TRP A 91 -25.84 8.24 -20.47
CA TRP A 91 -26.93 7.60 -21.21
C TRP A 91 -26.45 6.85 -22.47
N ILE A 92 -25.27 7.18 -23.02
CA ILE A 92 -24.66 6.49 -24.17
C ILE A 92 -23.67 5.42 -23.68
N PHE A 93 -22.82 5.79 -22.74
CA PHE A 93 -21.78 4.92 -22.18
C PHE A 93 -22.20 4.47 -20.79
N LYS A 94 -22.90 3.34 -20.71
CA LYS A 94 -23.37 2.77 -19.45
C LYS A 94 -22.21 2.54 -18.48
N PHE A 95 -22.43 2.86 -17.20
CA PHE A 95 -21.53 2.45 -16.13
C PHE A 95 -21.59 0.92 -15.99
N ASP A 96 -20.44 0.30 -15.87
CA ASP A 96 -20.28 -1.09 -15.54
C ASP A 96 -19.29 -1.26 -14.38
N GLU A 97 -19.16 -2.46 -13.85
CA GLU A 97 -18.26 -2.78 -12.74
C GLU A 97 -16.77 -2.52 -13.06
N SER A 98 -16.44 -2.36 -14.36
CA SER A 98 -15.08 -2.05 -14.81
C SER A 98 -14.77 -0.55 -14.81
N PHE A 99 -15.71 0.31 -14.34
CA PHE A 99 -15.49 1.74 -14.31
C PHE A 99 -14.34 2.12 -13.38
N GLY A 100 -13.35 2.82 -13.89
CA GLY A 100 -12.23 3.35 -13.12
C GLY A 100 -11.54 4.50 -13.87
N LEU A 101 -11.25 5.59 -13.16
CA LEU A 101 -10.59 6.77 -13.73
C LEU A 101 -9.15 6.49 -14.18
N ILE A 102 -8.53 5.45 -13.66
CA ILE A 102 -7.16 5.04 -13.96
C ILE A 102 -7.20 3.58 -14.46
N ASN A 103 -6.32 3.25 -15.39
CA ASN A 103 -6.20 1.87 -15.88
C ASN A 103 -5.51 1.00 -14.80
N ASP A 104 -6.28 0.14 -14.16
CA ASP A 104 -5.87 -0.75 -13.07
C ASP A 104 -4.82 -1.79 -13.50
N ARG A 105 -4.90 -2.29 -14.75
CA ARG A 105 -3.96 -3.33 -15.25
C ARG A 105 -2.50 -2.89 -15.16
N MET A 106 -2.23 -1.63 -15.47
CA MET A 106 -0.86 -1.10 -15.42
C MET A 106 -0.39 -0.94 -13.97
N ILE A 107 -1.27 -0.46 -13.08
CA ILE A 107 -0.99 -0.30 -11.66
C ILE A 107 -0.75 -1.68 -11.03
N ASN A 108 -1.66 -2.63 -11.27
CA ASN A 108 -1.55 -3.98 -10.71
C ASN A 108 -0.28 -4.69 -11.17
N ARG A 109 0.09 -4.53 -12.45
CA ARG A 109 1.36 -5.08 -12.94
C ARG A 109 2.55 -4.45 -12.22
N ARG A 110 2.59 -3.12 -12.10
CA ARG A 110 3.69 -2.41 -11.44
C ARG A 110 3.83 -2.78 -9.97
N PHE A 111 2.71 -2.96 -9.27
CA PHE A 111 2.75 -3.40 -7.89
C PHE A 111 3.21 -4.84 -7.78
N ARG A 112 2.71 -5.74 -8.64
CA ARG A 112 3.19 -7.12 -8.67
C ARG A 112 4.70 -7.20 -8.93
N ASP A 113 5.19 -6.45 -9.91
CA ASP A 113 6.62 -6.39 -10.22
C ASP A 113 7.41 -5.76 -9.06
N GLY A 114 6.87 -4.71 -8.43
CA GLY A 114 7.50 -4.02 -7.30
C GLY A 114 7.57 -4.86 -6.02
N PHE A 115 6.54 -5.63 -5.73
CA PHE A 115 6.52 -6.56 -4.60
C PHE A 115 7.18 -7.92 -4.93
N GLU A 116 7.60 -8.15 -6.18
CA GLU A 116 8.22 -9.40 -6.63
C GLU A 116 7.34 -10.64 -6.35
N GLY A 117 6.01 -10.46 -6.35
CA GLY A 117 5.05 -11.50 -6.03
C GLY A 117 5.01 -11.91 -4.56
N ALA A 118 5.53 -11.08 -3.65
CA ALA A 118 5.50 -11.37 -2.22
C ALA A 118 4.08 -11.49 -1.67
N THR A 119 3.92 -12.36 -0.70
CA THR A 119 2.65 -12.65 0.01
C THR A 119 2.74 -12.26 1.48
N PHE A 120 1.62 -12.24 2.19
CA PHE A 120 1.60 -12.01 3.64
C PHE A 120 2.49 -13.00 4.42
N ALA A 121 2.59 -14.25 3.98
CA ALA A 121 3.45 -15.25 4.63
C ALA A 121 4.95 -14.91 4.61
N GLN A 122 5.37 -13.99 3.74
CA GLN A 122 6.76 -13.57 3.60
C GLN A 122 7.07 -12.30 4.40
N THR A 123 6.09 -11.72 5.08
CA THR A 123 6.32 -10.56 5.93
C THR A 123 7.11 -10.95 7.19
N ARG A 124 8.08 -10.12 7.57
CA ARG A 124 8.89 -10.29 8.78
C ARG A 124 8.27 -9.63 10.00
N ILE A 125 7.39 -8.66 9.74
CA ILE A 125 6.62 -7.92 10.75
C ILE A 125 5.15 -8.18 10.45
N PRO A 126 4.30 -8.49 11.45
CA PRO A 126 2.87 -8.62 11.25
C PRO A 126 2.28 -7.44 10.49
N LEU A 127 1.58 -7.72 9.38
CA LEU A 127 0.97 -6.75 8.50
C LEU A 127 -0.55 -6.87 8.56
N PHE A 128 -1.22 -5.75 8.70
CA PHE A 128 -2.67 -5.63 8.61
C PHE A 128 -3.05 -4.57 7.58
N VAL A 129 -3.90 -4.92 6.65
CA VAL A 129 -4.41 -4.01 5.62
C VAL A 129 -5.91 -3.85 5.77
N THR A 130 -6.39 -2.62 5.83
CA THR A 130 -7.81 -2.35 5.92
C THR A 130 -8.45 -2.23 4.55
N ALA A 131 -9.62 -2.85 4.40
CA ALA A 131 -10.48 -2.78 3.23
C ALA A 131 -11.93 -2.54 3.65
N THR A 132 -12.81 -2.28 2.70
CA THR A 132 -14.26 -2.17 2.92
C THR A 132 -14.95 -3.23 2.07
N ASP A 133 -15.80 -4.03 2.68
CA ASP A 133 -16.70 -4.91 1.96
C ASP A 133 -17.80 -4.08 1.29
N LEU A 134 -17.86 -4.15 -0.03
CA LEU A 134 -18.83 -3.36 -0.80
C LEU A 134 -20.27 -3.88 -0.71
N TYR A 135 -20.50 -5.10 -0.23
CA TYR A 135 -21.84 -5.65 -0.07
C TYR A 135 -22.55 -5.11 1.15
N ASN A 136 -21.84 -4.94 2.25
CA ASN A 136 -22.41 -4.55 3.55
C ASN A 136 -21.85 -3.24 4.10
N GLY A 137 -20.79 -2.70 3.50
CA GLY A 137 -20.11 -1.49 3.95
C GLY A 137 -19.24 -1.69 5.19
N GLU A 138 -19.01 -2.93 5.61
CA GLU A 138 -18.23 -3.22 6.81
C GLU A 138 -16.73 -3.13 6.56
N GLN A 139 -16.01 -2.79 7.61
CA GLN A 139 -14.54 -2.81 7.59
C GLN A 139 -14.03 -4.25 7.62
N VAL A 140 -13.14 -4.57 6.71
CA VAL A 140 -12.41 -5.84 6.67
C VAL A 140 -10.93 -5.58 6.98
N VAL A 141 -10.32 -6.46 7.78
CA VAL A 141 -8.89 -6.45 8.04
C VAL A 141 -8.28 -7.69 7.40
N ILE A 142 -7.37 -7.47 6.46
CA ILE A 142 -6.66 -8.53 5.73
C ILE A 142 -5.27 -8.67 6.36
N SER A 143 -4.93 -9.89 6.79
CA SER A 143 -3.64 -10.21 7.42
C SER A 143 -2.99 -11.48 6.86
N GLU A 144 -3.64 -12.10 5.88
CA GLU A 144 -3.19 -13.35 5.26
C GLU A 144 -3.61 -13.40 3.79
N GLY A 145 -3.06 -14.35 3.02
CA GLY A 145 -3.35 -14.55 1.61
C GLY A 145 -2.22 -14.06 0.68
N VAL A 146 -2.59 -13.80 -0.57
CA VAL A 146 -1.65 -13.47 -1.67
C VAL A 146 -1.80 -12.03 -2.08
#